data_a7859787ce06edd2e6a43051c5c7cdc2
#
_entry.id   a7859787ce06edd2e6a43051c5c7cdc2
#
_cell.length_a   1.000
_cell.length_b   1.000
_cell.length_c   1.000
_cell.angle_alpha   90.00
_cell.angle_beta   90.00
_cell.angle_gamma   90.00
#
_symmetry.space_group_name_H-M   'P 1'
#
loop_
_entity.id
_entity.type
_entity.pdbx_description
1 polymer ?
#
loop_
_entity_poly.entity_id
_entity_poly.type
_entity_poly.pdbx_seq_one_letter_code
_entity_poly.pdbx_strand_id
1 'polypeptide(L)'
;MLVDDWVPHYGALYNTIFAKVQKVNKSTWMVILEKAFAKVYGNYAQLIGGWASRGVNTLTGFPSVEVYHSNLTNDEIWNKLSGYDAENAIMTSASNYSTSGDTQKNEHGIAYSHAYTTLGVASI
;
A
#
# COMPACT_ATOMS: atom_id res chain seq x y z
N MET A 1 13.18 10.48 14.16
CA MET A 1 12.89 9.21 14.89
C MET A 1 14.03 8.24 14.63
N LEU A 2 14.58 7.61 15.66
CA LEU A 2 15.62 6.59 15.51
C LEU A 2 14.98 5.20 15.50
N VAL A 3 15.43 4.37 14.58
CA VAL A 3 15.04 2.95 14.45
C VAL A 3 16.34 2.16 14.34
N ASP A 4 16.50 1.13 15.17
CA ASP A 4 17.63 0.21 15.07
C ASP A 4 17.36 -0.87 13.99
N ASP A 5 18.36 -1.66 13.66
CA ASP A 5 18.33 -2.70 12.64
C ASP A 5 17.91 -4.09 13.17
N TRP A 6 17.53 -4.18 14.44
CA TRP A 6 16.97 -5.40 15.01
C TRP A 6 15.53 -5.60 14.56
N VAL A 7 15.25 -6.68 13.86
CA VAL A 7 13.93 -7.01 13.35
C VAL A 7 13.50 -8.42 13.81
N PRO A 8 12.21 -8.64 14.08
CA PRO A 8 11.72 -9.95 14.46
C PRO A 8 11.89 -10.95 13.30
N HIS A 9 12.45 -12.13 13.60
CA HIS A 9 12.66 -13.19 12.62
C HIS A 9 12.46 -14.58 13.22
N TYR A 10 12.17 -15.58 12.38
CA TYR A 10 12.13 -16.98 12.73
C TYR A 10 13.43 -17.68 12.30
N GLY A 11 14.21 -18.18 13.27
CA GLY A 11 15.35 -19.06 13.02
C GLY A 11 16.44 -18.42 12.16
N ALA A 12 16.50 -18.78 10.88
CA ALA A 12 17.58 -18.34 9.99
C ALA A 12 17.52 -16.85 9.62
N LEU A 13 18.71 -16.25 9.42
CA LEU A 13 18.86 -14.92 8.83
C LEU A 13 18.00 -14.79 7.55
N TYR A 14 17.38 -13.62 7.36
CA TYR A 14 16.46 -13.29 6.26
C TYR A 14 15.05 -13.89 6.34
N ASN A 15 14.71 -14.62 7.40
CA ASN A 15 13.35 -15.10 7.62
C ASN A 15 12.58 -14.15 8.55
N THR A 16 12.46 -12.89 8.16
CA THR A 16 11.71 -11.87 8.91
C THR A 16 10.22 -12.26 9.01
N ILE A 17 9.58 -11.94 10.15
CA ILE A 17 8.19 -12.35 10.43
C ILE A 17 7.20 -11.59 9.54
N PHE A 18 7.41 -10.29 9.40
CA PHE A 18 6.54 -9.37 8.66
C PHE A 18 7.06 -9.15 7.23
N ALA A 19 7.40 -7.92 6.86
CA ALA A 19 8.00 -7.67 5.55
C ALA A 19 9.22 -8.55 5.31
N LYS A 20 9.36 -9.04 4.08
CA LYS A 20 10.41 -9.99 3.72
C LYS A 20 11.62 -9.30 3.13
N VAL A 21 12.80 -9.75 3.54
CA VAL A 21 14.05 -9.36 2.89
C VAL A 21 14.08 -9.91 1.47
N GLN A 22 14.41 -9.09 0.50
CA GLN A 22 14.50 -9.55 -0.89
C GLN A 22 15.69 -10.52 -1.04
N LYS A 23 15.40 -11.74 -1.48
CA LYS A 23 16.38 -12.83 -1.52
C LYS A 23 17.56 -12.58 -2.47
N VAL A 24 17.33 -11.89 -3.57
CA VAL A 24 18.33 -11.68 -4.62
C VAL A 24 19.40 -10.70 -4.21
N ASN A 25 19.01 -9.50 -3.79
CA ASN A 25 19.94 -8.42 -3.41
C ASN A 25 20.07 -8.22 -1.91
N LYS A 26 19.38 -9.04 -1.09
CA LYS A 26 19.36 -8.96 0.37
C LYS A 26 18.96 -7.58 0.91
N SER A 27 18.13 -6.87 0.17
CA SER A 27 17.69 -5.52 0.52
C SER A 27 16.80 -5.55 1.76
N THR A 28 17.12 -4.75 2.75
CA THR A 28 16.45 -4.70 4.07
C THR A 28 15.65 -3.42 4.30
N TRP A 29 15.74 -2.44 3.39
CA TRP A 29 15.15 -1.11 3.60
C TRP A 29 13.64 -1.16 3.88
N MET A 30 12.90 -2.05 3.20
CA MET A 30 11.47 -2.21 3.40
C MET A 30 11.15 -2.74 4.81
N VAL A 31 11.97 -3.66 5.31
CA VAL A 31 11.82 -4.23 6.66
C VAL A 31 12.06 -3.17 7.74
N ILE A 32 13.07 -2.33 7.54
CA ILE A 32 13.38 -1.21 8.45
C ILE A 32 12.30 -0.13 8.37
N LEU A 33 11.79 0.14 7.16
CA LEU A 33 10.69 1.09 6.97
C LEU A 33 9.42 0.61 7.67
N GLU A 34 9.04 -0.66 7.52
CA GLU A 34 7.90 -1.24 8.23
C GLU A 34 8.07 -1.14 9.75
N LYS A 35 9.27 -1.41 10.27
CA LYS A 35 9.58 -1.21 11.69
C LYS A 35 9.41 0.26 12.13
N ALA A 36 9.84 1.20 11.30
CA ALA A 36 9.63 2.61 11.55
C ALA A 36 8.13 2.96 11.63
N PHE A 37 7.34 2.43 10.72
CA PHE A 37 5.88 2.53 10.76
C PHE A 37 5.30 1.93 12.05
N ALA A 38 5.69 0.72 12.40
CA ALA A 38 5.24 0.08 13.64
C ALA A 38 5.56 0.94 14.87
N LYS A 39 6.72 1.62 14.88
CA LYS A 39 7.09 2.54 15.94
C LYS A 39 6.23 3.82 15.96
N VAL A 40 5.86 4.36 14.81
CA VAL A 40 4.96 5.53 14.71
C VAL A 40 3.56 5.18 15.19
N TYR A 41 3.05 4.01 14.81
CA TYR A 41 1.69 3.57 15.14
C TYR A 41 1.58 2.77 16.43
N GLY A 42 2.69 2.55 17.13
CA GLY A 42 2.76 1.89 18.45
C GLY A 42 3.35 0.49 18.40
N ASN A 43 2.91 -0.37 17.49
CA ASN A 43 3.42 -1.73 17.31
C ASN A 43 3.05 -2.31 15.95
N TYR A 44 3.58 -3.49 15.61
CA TYR A 44 3.29 -4.18 14.35
C TYR A 44 1.81 -4.59 14.18
N ALA A 45 1.10 -4.88 15.26
CA ALA A 45 -0.32 -5.25 15.17
C ALA A 45 -1.19 -4.09 14.65
N GLN A 46 -0.77 -2.85 14.84
CA GLN A 46 -1.45 -1.67 14.33
C GLN A 46 -1.27 -1.47 12.81
N LEU A 47 -0.41 -2.28 12.18
CA LEU A 47 -0.17 -2.25 10.74
C LEU A 47 -1.02 -3.30 9.99
N ILE A 48 -1.88 -4.05 10.68
CA ILE A 48 -2.79 -5.01 10.06
C ILE A 48 -3.92 -4.25 9.36
N GLY A 49 -3.76 -4.06 8.05
CA GLY A 49 -4.67 -3.27 7.23
C GLY A 49 -4.52 -1.77 7.45
N GLY A 50 -5.24 -1.01 6.66
CA GLY A 50 -5.24 0.45 6.72
C GLY A 50 -5.48 1.09 5.35
N TRP A 51 -5.60 2.40 5.34
CA TRP A 51 -5.74 3.19 4.13
C TRP A 51 -4.38 3.54 3.55
N ALA A 52 -4.19 3.32 2.26
CA ALA A 52 -2.95 3.65 1.56
C ALA A 52 -2.63 5.15 1.64
N SER A 53 -3.66 6.01 1.64
CA SER A 53 -3.54 7.45 1.87
C SER A 53 -2.78 7.80 3.15
N ARG A 54 -3.05 7.09 4.25
CA ARG A 54 -2.32 7.24 5.51
C ARG A 54 -0.83 6.87 5.36
N GLY A 55 -0.56 5.79 4.64
CA GLY A 55 0.80 5.34 4.39
C GLY A 55 1.61 6.38 3.61
N VAL A 56 1.06 6.86 2.51
CA VAL A 56 1.70 7.89 1.67
C VAL A 56 1.90 9.18 2.46
N ASN A 57 0.88 9.67 3.17
CA ASN A 57 1.00 10.87 3.99
C ASN A 57 2.09 10.72 5.08
N THR A 58 2.14 9.57 5.77
CA THR A 58 3.15 9.33 6.81
C THR A 58 4.58 9.31 6.26
N LEU A 59 4.76 8.79 5.03
CA LEU A 59 6.07 8.71 4.39
C LEU A 59 6.53 10.04 3.79
N THR A 60 5.62 10.77 3.19
CA THR A 60 5.95 11.95 2.38
C THR A 60 5.68 13.27 3.08
N GLY A 61 4.79 13.28 4.07
CA GLY A 61 4.26 14.50 4.68
C GLY A 61 3.27 15.27 3.79
N PHE A 62 3.02 14.82 2.56
CA PHE A 62 2.06 15.46 1.66
C PHE A 62 0.62 15.01 1.93
N PRO A 63 -0.36 15.91 1.77
CA PRO A 63 -1.77 15.53 1.86
C PRO A 63 -2.14 14.59 0.73
N SER A 64 -3.09 13.70 1.00
CA SER A 64 -3.68 12.80 0.02
C SER A 64 -5.10 13.22 -0.32
N VAL A 65 -5.51 12.97 -1.56
CA VAL A 65 -6.88 13.15 -2.05
C VAL A 65 -7.50 11.77 -2.22
N GLU A 66 -8.66 11.56 -1.64
CA GLU A 66 -9.43 10.32 -1.82
C GLU A 66 -10.57 10.56 -2.81
N VAL A 67 -10.67 9.66 -3.78
CA VAL A 67 -11.68 9.70 -4.84
C VAL A 67 -12.53 8.44 -4.77
N TYR A 68 -13.82 8.60 -4.51
CA TYR A 68 -14.76 7.48 -4.45
C TYR A 68 -15.45 7.32 -5.80
N HIS A 69 -15.25 6.19 -6.46
CA HIS A 69 -15.79 5.89 -7.79
C HIS A 69 -17.32 5.95 -7.84
N SER A 70 -18.00 5.59 -6.72
CA SER A 70 -19.46 5.66 -6.63
C SER A 70 -20.06 7.05 -6.85
N ASN A 71 -19.25 8.09 -6.72
CA ASN A 71 -19.68 9.49 -6.83
C ASN A 71 -19.33 10.13 -8.17
N LEU A 72 -18.77 9.35 -9.11
CA LEU A 72 -18.23 9.85 -10.38
C LEU A 72 -18.70 8.98 -11.55
N THR A 73 -18.81 9.61 -12.71
CA THR A 73 -18.94 8.92 -14.00
C THR A 73 -17.60 8.34 -14.44
N ASN A 74 -17.62 7.41 -15.39
CA ASN A 74 -16.40 6.82 -15.95
C ASN A 74 -15.47 7.88 -16.58
N ASP A 75 -16.05 8.87 -17.27
CA ASP A 75 -15.28 9.97 -17.88
C ASP A 75 -14.61 10.85 -16.81
N GLU A 76 -15.29 11.13 -15.71
CA GLU A 76 -14.71 11.89 -14.61
C GLU A 76 -13.59 11.12 -13.92
N ILE A 77 -13.75 9.81 -13.74
CA ILE A 77 -12.70 8.93 -13.18
C ILE A 77 -11.49 8.96 -14.13
N TRP A 78 -11.70 8.75 -15.42
CA TRP A 78 -10.65 8.77 -16.42
C TRP A 78 -9.89 10.11 -16.44
N ASN A 79 -10.61 11.22 -16.48
CA ASN A 79 -10.01 12.55 -16.51
C ASN A 79 -9.19 12.85 -15.26
N LYS A 80 -9.65 12.41 -14.08
CA LYS A 80 -8.89 12.56 -12.83
C LYS A 80 -7.63 11.72 -12.83
N LEU A 81 -7.75 10.43 -13.16
CA LEU A 81 -6.61 9.51 -13.12
C LEU A 81 -5.55 9.89 -14.16
N SER A 82 -5.95 10.23 -15.38
CA SER A 82 -5.02 10.67 -16.42
C SER A 82 -4.35 12.01 -16.09
N GLY A 83 -5.05 12.90 -15.41
CA GLY A 83 -4.46 14.14 -14.90
C GLY A 83 -3.40 13.88 -13.83
N TYR A 84 -3.70 13.03 -12.84
CA TYR A 84 -2.72 12.67 -11.80
C TYR A 84 -1.53 11.89 -12.35
N ASP A 85 -1.74 11.03 -13.34
CA ASP A 85 -0.67 10.30 -14.03
C ASP A 85 0.27 11.26 -14.77
N ALA A 86 -0.29 12.23 -15.49
CA ALA A 86 0.48 13.26 -16.18
C ALA A 86 1.33 14.13 -15.23
N GLU A 87 0.87 14.33 -14.00
CA GLU A 87 1.59 15.05 -12.94
C GLU A 87 2.59 14.16 -12.19
N ASN A 88 2.73 12.88 -12.55
CA ASN A 88 3.54 11.89 -11.84
C ASN A 88 3.15 11.74 -10.35
N ALA A 89 1.87 11.84 -10.03
CA ALA A 89 1.38 11.67 -8.69
C ALA A 89 1.52 10.21 -8.23
N ILE A 90 1.74 10.01 -6.93
CA ILE A 90 1.68 8.67 -6.34
C ILE A 90 0.20 8.27 -6.25
N MET A 91 -0.18 7.25 -7.00
CA MET A 91 -1.55 6.76 -7.03
C MET A 91 -1.67 5.38 -6.39
N THR A 92 -2.72 5.20 -5.62
CA THR A 92 -3.12 3.91 -5.06
C THR A 92 -4.61 3.71 -5.28
N SER A 93 -5.04 2.47 -5.38
CA SER A 93 -6.44 2.11 -5.49
C SER A 93 -6.81 1.07 -4.43
N ALA A 94 -8.09 0.98 -4.11
CA ALA A 94 -8.62 -0.03 -3.21
C ALA A 94 -9.85 -0.67 -3.86
N SER A 95 -9.98 -1.97 -3.72
CA SER A 95 -11.13 -2.72 -4.17
C SER A 95 -12.27 -2.69 -3.14
N ASN A 96 -13.47 -3.03 -3.58
CA ASN A 96 -14.65 -3.06 -2.75
C ASN A 96 -14.49 -3.97 -1.55
N TYR A 97 -15.17 -3.62 -0.47
CA TYR A 97 -15.19 -4.40 0.75
C TYR A 97 -15.90 -5.76 0.56
N SER A 98 -15.38 -6.79 1.19
CA SER A 98 -16.03 -8.10 1.37
C SER A 98 -15.82 -8.59 2.79
N THR A 99 -16.82 -9.25 3.36
CA THR A 99 -16.72 -9.91 4.67
C THR A 99 -15.71 -11.05 4.70
N SER A 100 -15.40 -11.64 3.54
CA SER A 100 -14.37 -12.67 3.37
C SER A 100 -12.95 -12.11 3.16
N GLY A 101 -12.81 -10.79 3.27
CA GLY A 101 -11.53 -10.11 3.06
C GLY A 101 -10.99 -10.30 1.63
N ASP A 102 -9.69 -10.39 1.51
CA ASP A 102 -8.95 -10.52 0.24
C ASP A 102 -8.82 -11.98 -0.27
N THR A 103 -9.43 -12.93 0.42
CA THR A 103 -9.46 -14.34 -0.02
C THR A 103 -10.37 -14.58 -1.21
N GLN A 104 -11.36 -13.70 -1.44
CA GLN A 104 -12.26 -13.73 -2.58
C GLN A 104 -11.81 -12.75 -3.66
N LYS A 105 -12.08 -13.13 -4.92
CA LYS A 105 -11.82 -12.31 -6.11
C LYS A 105 -13.11 -12.08 -6.87
N ASN A 106 -13.20 -10.93 -7.56
CA ASN A 106 -14.26 -10.66 -8.50
C ASN A 106 -14.05 -11.45 -9.82
N GLU A 107 -14.96 -11.29 -10.77
CA GLU A 107 -14.91 -11.93 -12.10
C GLU A 107 -13.66 -11.57 -12.93
N HIS A 108 -13.03 -10.45 -12.62
CA HIS A 108 -11.79 -9.98 -13.26
C HIS A 108 -10.52 -10.43 -12.50
N GLY A 109 -10.65 -11.25 -11.46
CA GLY A 109 -9.52 -11.75 -10.68
C GLY A 109 -8.98 -10.76 -9.64
N ILE A 110 -9.64 -9.63 -9.42
CA ILE A 110 -9.24 -8.61 -8.43
C ILE A 110 -9.75 -9.04 -7.06
N ALA A 111 -8.84 -9.11 -6.08
CA ALA A 111 -9.19 -9.44 -4.70
C ALA A 111 -10.04 -8.31 -4.09
N TYR A 112 -11.04 -8.68 -3.28
CA TYR A 112 -11.80 -7.73 -2.47
C TYR A 112 -11.01 -7.24 -1.27
N SER A 113 -11.44 -6.15 -0.66
CA SER A 113 -10.83 -5.58 0.57
C SER A 113 -9.30 -5.43 0.47
N HIS A 114 -8.78 -5.13 -0.71
CA HIS A 114 -7.35 -5.11 -0.99
C HIS A 114 -6.90 -3.77 -1.58
N ALA A 115 -5.67 -3.37 -1.23
CA ALA A 115 -5.05 -2.16 -1.75
C ALA A 115 -4.05 -2.49 -2.86
N TYR A 116 -4.01 -1.66 -3.88
CA TYR A 116 -3.15 -1.80 -5.05
C TYR A 116 -2.36 -0.52 -5.30
N THR A 117 -1.15 -0.66 -5.81
CA THR A 117 -0.42 0.46 -6.42
C THR A 117 -0.93 0.66 -7.84
N THR A 118 -1.31 1.88 -8.19
CA THR A 118 -1.63 2.26 -9.56
C THR A 118 -0.39 2.87 -10.20
N LEU A 119 0.17 2.19 -11.18
CA LEU A 119 1.44 2.58 -11.81
C LEU A 119 1.26 3.61 -12.93
N GLY A 120 0.07 3.70 -13.48
CA GLY A 120 -0.28 4.59 -14.57
C GLY A 120 -1.62 4.22 -15.17
N VAL A 121 -2.11 5.02 -16.10
CA VAL A 121 -3.36 4.78 -16.84
C VAL A 121 -3.13 4.91 -18.33
N ALA A 122 -3.81 4.08 -19.13
CA ALA A 122 -3.74 4.13 -20.58
C ALA A 122 -5.11 3.78 -21.19
N SER A 123 -5.44 4.42 -22.31
CA SER A 123 -6.54 3.98 -23.17
C SER A 123 -6.02 2.96 -24.20
N ILE A 124 -6.79 1.92 -24.43
CA ILE A 124 -6.56 0.87 -25.42
C ILE A 124 -7.63 0.94 -26.52
#